data_66d306063942c73b6484a3a2193f472c
#
_entry.id   66d306063942c73b6484a3a2193f472c
#
_cell.length_a   1.000
_cell.length_b   1.000
_cell.length_c   1.000
_cell.angle_alpha   90.00
_cell.angle_beta   90.00
_cell.angle_gamma   90.00
#
_symmetry.space_group_name_H-M   'P 1'
#
loop_
_entity.id
_entity.type
_entity.pdbx_description
1 polymer ?
#
loop_
_entity_poly.entity_id
_entity_poly.type
_entity_poly.pdbx_seq_one_letter_code
_entity_poly.pdbx_strand_id
1 'polypeptide(L)'
;MSKGSFKYIIQKPKITNGLSPLLLMVHGYGSNENDLFSFSKSLPNNLTIISIRGDIETFGMGYAWYDISIDHLGNKKYDNIKAIESRDQIHNFIKDCPKLFNTDPNNVSLM
;
A
#
# COMPACT_ATOMS: atom_id res chain seq x y z
N MET A 1 4.24 9.53 -14.84
CA MET A 1 4.57 8.95 -13.99
C MET A 1 3.59 8.49 -13.06
N SER A 2 3.54 7.40 -12.93
CA SER A 2 2.52 6.80 -12.15
C SER A 2 2.77 6.84 -10.67
N LYS A 3 3.89 7.44 -10.28
CA LYS A 3 4.16 7.41 -8.88
C LYS A 3 3.14 8.11 -8.08
N GLY A 4 2.39 8.98 -8.68
CA GLY A 4 1.33 9.61 -7.98
C GLY A 4 0.03 8.84 -7.97
N SER A 5 0.04 7.60 -8.42
CA SER A 5 -1.19 6.85 -8.59
C SER A 5 -1.85 6.46 -7.27
N PHE A 6 -1.11 6.37 -6.19
CA PHE A 6 -1.70 6.05 -4.89
C PHE A 6 -1.67 7.26 -3.98
N LYS A 7 -2.72 7.41 -3.18
CA LYS A 7 -2.64 8.23 -1.98
C LYS A 7 -1.93 7.43 -0.92
N TYR A 8 -1.12 8.09 -0.10
CA TYR A 8 -0.34 7.38 0.91
C TYR A 8 -0.07 8.27 2.11
N ILE A 9 0.27 7.63 3.22
CA ILE A 9 0.80 8.27 4.41
C ILE A 9 2.22 7.78 4.57
N ILE A 10 3.14 8.66 4.91
CA ILE A 10 4.54 8.29 5.08
C ILE A 10 5.03 8.73 6.45
N GLN A 11 5.79 7.86 7.10
CA GLN A 11 6.56 8.20 8.28
C GLN A 11 8.03 7.98 7.94
N LYS A 12 8.80 9.05 7.99
CA LYS A 12 10.24 8.99 7.71
C LYS A 12 10.97 8.42 8.92
N PRO A 13 12.14 7.79 8.70
CA PRO A 13 12.90 7.26 9.83
C PRO A 13 13.37 8.37 10.73
N LYS A 14 13.35 8.13 12.02
CA LYS A 14 13.88 9.07 13.01
C LYS A 14 15.39 8.95 13.09
N ILE A 15 15.90 7.75 12.86
CA ILE A 15 17.33 7.48 12.85
C ILE A 15 17.65 6.96 11.47
N THR A 16 18.55 7.63 10.78
CA THR A 16 18.91 7.22 9.43
C THR A 16 20.42 7.21 9.29
N ASN A 17 20.91 6.21 8.59
CA ASN A 17 22.32 6.04 8.32
C ASN A 17 22.44 5.51 6.89
N GLY A 18 22.25 6.43 5.93
CA GLY A 18 22.19 6.07 4.53
C GLY A 18 20.77 5.72 4.10
N LEU A 19 20.64 4.68 3.29
CA LEU A 19 19.34 4.24 2.80
C LEU A 19 18.57 3.54 3.91
N SER A 20 17.29 3.82 4.04
CA SER A 20 16.48 3.24 5.09
C SER A 20 15.72 2.02 4.58
N PRO A 21 15.51 1.00 5.43
CA PRO A 21 14.60 -0.09 5.07
C PRO A 21 13.19 0.45 4.84
N LEU A 22 12.47 -0.15 3.93
CA LEU A 22 11.09 0.24 3.60
C LEU A 22 10.12 -0.78 4.17
N LEU A 23 9.13 -0.31 4.89
CA LEU A 23 7.95 -1.11 5.24
C LEU A 23 6.77 -0.52 4.50
N LEU A 24 6.19 -1.29 3.59
CA LEU A 24 5.01 -0.88 2.84
C LEU A 24 3.79 -1.57 3.44
N MET A 25 2.81 -0.77 3.85
CA MET A 25 1.57 -1.27 4.41
C MET A 25 0.48 -1.27 3.35
N VAL A 26 -0.18 -2.43 3.18
CA VAL A 26 -1.23 -2.62 2.20
C VAL A 26 -2.48 -3.11 2.93
N HIS A 27 -3.47 -2.24 3.05
CA HIS A 27 -4.68 -2.57 3.83
C HIS A 27 -5.55 -3.60 3.14
N GLY A 28 -6.48 -4.17 3.89
CA GLY A 28 -7.43 -5.14 3.35
C GLY A 28 -8.62 -4.49 2.66
N TYR A 29 -9.46 -5.30 2.06
CA TYR A 29 -10.67 -4.86 1.36
C TYR A 29 -11.58 -4.09 2.32
N GLY A 30 -12.02 -2.92 1.89
CA GLY A 30 -12.92 -2.10 2.69
C GLY A 30 -12.24 -1.28 3.78
N SER A 31 -10.92 -1.32 3.84
CA SER A 31 -10.16 -0.58 4.83
C SER A 31 -9.55 0.69 4.21
N ASN A 32 -8.50 1.21 4.79
CA ASN A 32 -7.86 2.41 4.31
C ASN A 32 -6.41 2.48 4.80
N GLU A 33 -5.72 3.53 4.36
CA GLU A 33 -4.30 3.70 4.68
C GLU A 33 -4.04 3.99 6.16
N ASN A 34 -5.03 4.44 6.91
CA ASN A 34 -4.85 4.75 8.33
C ASN A 34 -4.85 3.51 9.22
N ASP A 35 -5.49 2.45 8.76
CA ASP A 35 -5.73 1.26 9.58
C ASP A 35 -4.43 0.62 10.07
N LEU A 36 -3.58 0.22 9.17
CA LEU A 36 -2.30 -0.37 9.55
C LEU A 36 -1.31 0.68 10.04
N PHE A 37 -1.44 1.91 9.57
CA PHE A 37 -0.51 2.96 9.93
C PHE A 37 -0.56 3.27 11.43
N SER A 38 -1.65 2.92 12.09
CA SER A 38 -1.75 3.09 13.54
C SER A 38 -0.70 2.29 14.30
N PHE A 39 -0.14 1.24 13.68
CA PHE A 39 0.91 0.44 14.30
C PHE A 39 2.30 1.06 14.15
N SER A 40 2.44 2.16 13.41
CA SER A 40 3.75 2.70 13.08
C SER A 40 4.57 3.08 14.30
N LYS A 41 3.91 3.52 15.38
CA LYS A 41 4.60 3.93 16.60
C LYS A 41 5.26 2.77 17.33
N SER A 42 4.79 1.55 17.09
CA SER A 42 5.33 0.35 17.72
C SER A 42 6.45 -0.29 16.93
N LEU A 43 6.79 0.28 15.78
CA LEU A 43 7.77 -0.30 14.87
C LEU A 43 9.12 0.39 15.03
N PRO A 44 10.21 -0.26 14.58
CA PRO A 44 11.54 0.35 14.67
C PRO A 44 11.59 1.73 14.03
N ASN A 45 12.37 2.62 14.62
CA ASN A 45 12.42 4.01 14.18
C ASN A 45 13.44 4.28 13.08
N ASN A 46 14.07 3.24 12.54
CA ASN A 46 14.97 3.36 11.39
C ASN A 46 14.26 3.07 10.06
N LEU A 47 12.96 2.79 10.08
CA LEU A 47 12.21 2.44 8.89
C LEU A 47 11.59 3.65 8.21
N THR A 48 11.52 3.60 6.88
CA THR A 48 10.57 4.42 6.14
C THR A 48 9.28 3.60 6.07
N ILE A 49 8.20 4.11 6.62
CA ILE A 49 6.92 3.41 6.65
C ILE A 49 5.97 4.15 5.73
N ILE A 50 5.44 3.45 4.73
CA ILE A 50 4.49 4.02 3.79
C ILE A 50 3.25 3.16 3.78
N SER A 51 2.10 3.78 4.01
CA SER A 51 0.81 3.10 3.94
C SER A 51 0.05 3.65 2.74
N ILE A 52 -0.29 2.80 1.80
CA ILE A 52 -0.94 3.21 0.56
C ILE A 52 -2.42 2.89 0.60
N ARG A 53 -3.20 3.70 -0.13
CA ARG A 53 -4.65 3.55 -0.21
C ARG A 53 -5.02 2.86 -1.52
N GLY A 54 -5.89 1.86 -1.45
CA GLY A 54 -6.47 1.26 -2.64
C GLY A 54 -7.29 2.30 -3.42
N ASP A 55 -7.29 2.19 -4.74
CA ASP A 55 -7.89 3.22 -5.59
C ASP A 55 -9.35 2.96 -5.95
N ILE A 56 -9.95 1.90 -5.43
CA ILE A 56 -11.37 1.59 -5.61
C ILE A 56 -12.11 1.96 -4.32
N GLU A 57 -13.12 2.82 -4.42
CA GLU A 57 -13.97 3.10 -3.27
C GLU A 57 -14.98 1.98 -3.12
N THR A 58 -15.06 1.42 -1.93
CA THR A 58 -16.08 0.46 -1.62
C THR A 58 -17.35 1.20 -1.18
N PHE A 59 -18.48 0.55 -1.28
CA PHE A 59 -19.76 1.20 -1.07
C PHE A 59 -19.86 1.71 0.36
N GLY A 60 -19.49 2.98 0.55
CA GLY A 60 -19.67 3.68 1.81
C GLY A 60 -18.71 3.32 2.93
N MET A 61 -17.73 2.45 2.70
CA MET A 61 -16.97 1.88 3.79
C MET A 61 -15.46 2.08 3.75
N GLY A 62 -14.88 2.38 2.65
CA GLY A 62 -13.44 2.50 2.57
C GLY A 62 -12.95 2.19 1.17
N TYR A 63 -11.79 1.56 1.08
CA TYR A 63 -11.10 1.39 -0.21
C TYR A 63 -10.69 -0.05 -0.44
N ALA A 64 -10.41 -0.36 -1.71
CA ALA A 64 -10.03 -1.70 -2.10
C ALA A 64 -9.08 -1.65 -3.28
N TRP A 65 -8.45 -2.77 -3.56
CA TRP A 65 -7.51 -2.92 -4.66
C TRP A 65 -8.16 -3.50 -5.90
N TYR A 66 -9.36 -4.09 -5.74
CA TYR A 66 -10.18 -4.66 -6.81
C TYR A 66 -11.61 -4.74 -6.32
N ASP A 67 -12.54 -4.89 -7.26
CA ASP A 67 -13.95 -5.00 -6.91
C ASP A 67 -14.35 -6.44 -6.65
N ILE A 68 -15.34 -6.58 -5.77
CA ILE A 68 -16.01 -7.86 -5.52
C ILE A 68 -17.48 -7.60 -5.77
N SER A 69 -18.10 -8.40 -6.64
CA SER A 69 -19.53 -8.33 -6.90
C SER A 69 -20.19 -9.67 -6.56
N ILE A 70 -21.51 -9.65 -6.44
CA ILE A 70 -22.28 -10.84 -6.15
C ILE A 70 -23.23 -11.06 -7.31
N ASP A 71 -23.20 -12.25 -7.93
CA ASP A 71 -24.08 -12.54 -9.04
C ASP A 71 -25.48 -12.89 -8.53
N HIS A 72 -26.42 -13.14 -9.45
CA HIS A 72 -27.80 -13.40 -9.10
C HIS A 72 -27.99 -14.71 -8.34
N LEU A 73 -26.99 -15.58 -8.32
CA LEU A 73 -27.03 -16.83 -7.57
C LEU A 73 -26.37 -16.71 -6.20
N GLY A 74 -25.90 -15.50 -5.85
CA GLY A 74 -25.25 -15.27 -4.57
C GLY A 74 -23.77 -15.60 -4.55
N ASN A 75 -23.17 -15.91 -5.71
CA ASN A 75 -21.75 -16.23 -5.77
C ASN A 75 -20.92 -14.96 -5.91
N LYS A 76 -19.80 -14.92 -5.21
CA LYS A 76 -18.88 -13.79 -5.30
C LYS A 76 -18.09 -13.85 -6.58
N LYS A 77 -17.93 -12.68 -7.21
CA LYS A 77 -17.09 -12.51 -8.38
C LYS A 77 -16.05 -11.46 -8.08
N TYR A 78 -14.81 -11.78 -8.38
CA TYR A 78 -13.68 -10.89 -8.15
C TYR A 78 -13.23 -10.28 -9.47
N ASP A 79 -12.90 -9.00 -9.46
CA ASP A 79 -12.35 -8.34 -10.63
C ASP A 79 -10.86 -8.69 -10.71
N ASN A 80 -10.57 -9.81 -11.36
CA ASN A 80 -9.20 -10.32 -11.46
C ASN A 80 -8.30 -9.42 -12.29
N ILE A 81 -8.85 -8.74 -13.29
CA ILE A 81 -8.08 -7.82 -14.12
C ILE A 81 -7.62 -6.64 -13.27
N LYS A 82 -8.52 -6.06 -12.49
CA LYS A 82 -8.17 -4.95 -11.61
C LYS A 82 -7.21 -5.39 -10.52
N ALA A 83 -7.34 -6.60 -10.01
CA ALA A 83 -6.44 -7.13 -9.00
C ALA A 83 -5.00 -7.21 -9.55
N ILE A 84 -4.86 -7.66 -10.78
CA ILE A 84 -3.55 -7.73 -11.44
C ILE A 84 -3.00 -6.32 -11.68
N GLU A 85 -3.82 -5.40 -12.14
CA GLU A 85 -3.42 -4.01 -12.33
C GLU A 85 -2.92 -3.40 -11.03
N SER A 86 -3.64 -3.60 -9.93
CA SER A 86 -3.26 -3.07 -8.64
C SER A 86 -1.95 -3.67 -8.15
N ARG A 87 -1.77 -4.98 -8.36
CA ARG A 87 -0.51 -5.64 -8.02
C ARG A 87 0.65 -5.00 -8.78
N ASP A 88 0.46 -4.75 -10.08
CA ASP A 88 1.51 -4.16 -10.91
C ASP A 88 1.79 -2.71 -10.51
N GLN A 89 0.76 -1.96 -10.15
CA GLN A 89 0.93 -0.59 -9.65
C GLN A 89 1.70 -0.56 -8.34
N ILE A 90 1.41 -1.49 -7.43
CA ILE A 90 2.14 -1.60 -6.16
C ILE A 90 3.61 -1.93 -6.44
N HIS A 91 3.84 -2.86 -7.35
CA HIS A 91 5.20 -3.26 -7.71
C HIS A 91 5.98 -2.06 -8.26
N ASN A 92 5.37 -1.29 -9.15
CA ASN A 92 5.99 -0.10 -9.72
C ASN A 92 6.23 0.96 -8.64
N PHE A 93 5.31 1.11 -7.72
CA PHE A 93 5.48 2.05 -6.61
C PHE A 93 6.69 1.67 -5.77
N ILE A 94 6.85 0.38 -5.45
CA ILE A 94 8.00 -0.09 -4.69
C ILE A 94 9.30 0.20 -5.44
N LYS A 95 9.30 0.01 -6.75
CA LYS A 95 10.51 0.28 -7.57
C LYS A 95 10.90 1.74 -7.55
N ASP A 96 9.94 2.64 -7.37
CA ASP A 96 10.21 4.07 -7.36
C ASP A 96 10.63 4.59 -5.97
N CYS A 97 10.35 3.84 -4.92
CA CYS A 97 10.59 4.30 -3.56
C CYS A 97 12.05 4.67 -3.26
N PRO A 98 13.06 3.91 -3.72
CA PRO A 98 14.43 4.31 -3.43
C PRO A 98 14.77 5.69 -3.96
N LYS A 99 14.26 6.05 -5.12
CA LYS A 99 14.51 7.34 -5.72
C LYS A 99 13.70 8.44 -5.04
N LEU A 100 12.45 8.16 -4.67
CA LEU A 100 11.55 9.15 -4.11
C LEU A 100 11.78 9.37 -2.63
N PHE A 101 12.14 8.33 -1.88
CA PHE A 101 12.14 8.36 -0.43
C PHE A 101 13.45 7.89 0.19
N ASN A 102 14.48 7.69 -0.62
CA ASN A 102 15.79 7.28 -0.13
C ASN A 102 15.74 5.94 0.64
N THR A 103 15.00 4.99 0.13
CA THR A 103 14.89 3.67 0.74
C THR A 103 15.85 2.68 0.09
N ASP A 104 16.16 1.61 0.83
CA ASP A 104 17.06 0.56 0.36
C ASP A 104 16.27 -0.44 -0.49
N PRO A 105 16.58 -0.56 -1.80
CA PRO A 105 15.84 -1.48 -2.67
C PRO A 105 16.03 -2.95 -2.31
N ASN A 106 17.04 -3.26 -1.50
CA ASN A 106 17.30 -4.64 -1.08
C ASN A 106 16.69 -4.97 0.28
N ASN A 107 15.99 -4.02 0.90
CA ASN A 107 15.44 -4.22 2.23
C ASN A 107 14.01 -3.68 2.28
N VAL A 108 13.09 -4.44 1.68
CA VAL A 108 11.69 -4.07 1.57
C VAL A 108 10.84 -5.14 2.23
N SER A 109 9.94 -4.73 3.11
CA SER A 109 8.99 -5.63 3.76
C SER A 109 7.57 -5.16 3.47
N LEU A 110 6.65 -6.09 3.40
CA LEU A 110 5.21 -5.80 3.22
C LEU A 110 4.46 -6.21 4.49
N MET A 111 3.45 -5.43 4.79
CA MET A 111 2.60 -5.71 5.93
C MET A 111 1.13 -5.69 5.55
#